data_5270c78885ef5384b6c8cf2c4b660792
#
_entry.id   5270c78885ef5384b6c8cf2c4b660792
#
_cell.length_a   1.000
_cell.length_b   1.000
_cell.length_c   1.000
_cell.angle_alpha   90.00
_cell.angle_beta   90.00
_cell.angle_gamma   90.00
#
_symmetry.space_group_name_H-M   'P 1'
#
loop_
_entity.id
_entity.type
_entity.pdbx_description
1 polymer ?
#
loop_
_entity_poly.entity_id
_entity_poly.type
_entity_poly.pdbx_seq_one_letter_code
_entity_poly.pdbx_strand_id
1 'polypeptide(L)'
;MQNTRRDFLKKAGLGGLALGFMFKDSVAEEVNYLTQNVNRNSSPSDLKITDLRVATLGSPRRPLIRIDTNQGISGYGEVRDAGSPRYALFLKSKILGLNPCNVEMVFKAIKQFGGHGRQGGGVSGVEMALWDLAGKAYDVPVYQMLG
;
A
#
# COMPACT_ATOMS: atom_id res chain seq x y z
N MET A 1 -57.65 -2.21 -27.76
CA MET A 1 -56.97 -2.58 -26.50
C MET A 1 -56.13 -1.41 -26.02
N GLN A 2 -56.62 -0.68 -25.03
CA GLN A 2 -55.84 0.46 -24.48
C GLN A 2 -54.85 -0.07 -23.46
N ASN A 3 -53.55 -0.02 -23.80
CA ASN A 3 -52.50 -0.29 -22.85
C ASN A 3 -52.44 0.87 -21.85
N THR A 4 -52.85 0.63 -20.62
CA THR A 4 -52.79 1.61 -19.55
C THR A 4 -51.35 1.84 -19.09
N ARG A 5 -51.00 3.09 -18.70
CA ARG A 5 -49.71 3.45 -18.14
C ARG A 5 -49.23 2.50 -17.02
N ARG A 6 -50.20 1.88 -16.34
CA ARG A 6 -49.96 0.93 -15.26
C ARG A 6 -49.39 -0.40 -15.76
N ASP A 7 -49.77 -0.86 -16.98
CA ASP A 7 -49.25 -2.09 -17.58
C ASP A 7 -47.82 -1.89 -18.13
N PHE A 8 -47.54 -0.67 -18.61
CA PHE A 8 -46.19 -0.30 -19.00
C PHE A 8 -45.22 -0.29 -17.80
N LEU A 9 -45.64 0.29 -16.68
CA LEU A 9 -44.79 0.34 -15.46
C LEU A 9 -44.55 -1.05 -14.87
N LYS A 10 -45.53 -1.95 -14.91
CA LYS A 10 -45.34 -3.33 -14.47
C LYS A 10 -44.36 -4.10 -15.35
N LYS A 11 -44.41 -3.92 -16.66
CA LYS A 11 -43.48 -4.54 -17.61
C LYS A 11 -42.09 -3.94 -17.49
N ALA A 12 -41.96 -2.64 -17.28
CA ALA A 12 -40.67 -1.95 -17.05
C ALA A 12 -40.05 -2.36 -15.71
N GLY A 13 -40.84 -2.53 -14.65
CA GLY A 13 -40.37 -3.00 -13.36
C GLY A 13 -39.82 -4.43 -13.38
N LEU A 14 -40.46 -5.33 -14.11
CA LEU A 14 -40.01 -6.71 -14.32
C LEU A 14 -38.72 -6.78 -15.18
N GLY A 15 -38.68 -5.95 -16.23
CA GLY A 15 -37.47 -5.85 -17.07
C GLY A 15 -36.25 -5.26 -16.31
N GLY A 16 -36.48 -4.27 -15.45
CA GLY A 16 -35.44 -3.67 -14.61
C GLY A 16 -34.86 -4.64 -13.58
N LEU A 17 -35.74 -5.47 -12.96
CA LEU A 17 -35.27 -6.52 -12.05
C LEU A 17 -34.46 -7.61 -12.77
N ALA A 18 -34.94 -8.07 -13.95
CA ALA A 18 -34.20 -9.08 -14.72
C ALA A 18 -32.81 -8.58 -15.19
N LEU A 19 -32.70 -7.33 -15.64
CA LEU A 19 -31.44 -6.70 -15.98
C LEU A 19 -30.56 -6.55 -14.75
N GLY A 20 -31.08 -6.15 -13.60
CA GLY A 20 -30.36 -6.04 -12.35
C GLY A 20 -29.76 -7.37 -11.88
N PHE A 21 -30.45 -8.48 -12.06
CA PHE A 21 -29.90 -9.82 -11.78
C PHE A 21 -28.81 -10.24 -12.75
N MET A 22 -28.97 -9.97 -14.05
CA MET A 22 -27.93 -10.29 -15.06
C MET A 22 -26.64 -9.49 -14.83
N PHE A 23 -26.74 -8.21 -14.48
CA PHE A 23 -25.55 -7.39 -14.16
C PHE A 23 -24.90 -7.82 -12.84
N LYS A 24 -25.68 -8.27 -11.87
CA LYS A 24 -25.15 -8.71 -10.58
C LYS A 24 -24.29 -9.97 -10.73
N ASP A 25 -24.73 -10.93 -11.53
CA ASP A 25 -23.99 -12.16 -11.76
C ASP A 25 -22.71 -11.89 -12.58
N SER A 26 -22.78 -11.05 -13.61
CA SER A 26 -21.64 -10.62 -14.41
C SER A 26 -20.58 -9.88 -13.57
N VAL A 27 -21.00 -8.95 -12.71
CA VAL A 27 -20.08 -8.23 -11.81
C VAL A 27 -19.49 -9.17 -10.75
N ALA A 28 -20.27 -10.11 -10.24
CA ALA A 28 -19.78 -11.09 -9.27
C ALA A 28 -18.75 -12.04 -9.91
N GLU A 29 -18.94 -12.48 -11.16
CA GLU A 29 -17.97 -13.27 -11.90
C GLU A 29 -16.69 -12.47 -12.19
N GLU A 30 -16.80 -11.22 -12.59
CA GLU A 30 -15.66 -10.34 -12.84
C GLU A 30 -14.88 -10.06 -11.56
N VAL A 31 -15.57 -9.79 -10.44
CA VAL A 31 -14.93 -9.64 -9.12
C VAL A 31 -14.25 -10.94 -8.69
N ASN A 32 -14.87 -12.10 -8.89
CA ASN A 32 -14.25 -13.39 -8.59
C ASN A 32 -13.02 -13.65 -9.45
N TYR A 33 -13.06 -13.33 -10.75
CA TYR A 33 -11.91 -13.43 -11.64
C TYR A 33 -10.76 -12.53 -11.19
N LEU A 34 -11.05 -11.28 -10.85
CA LEU A 34 -10.08 -10.32 -10.34
C LEU A 34 -9.47 -10.78 -9.00
N THR A 35 -10.32 -11.29 -8.10
CA THR A 35 -9.84 -11.77 -6.79
C THR A 35 -9.07 -13.08 -6.85
N GLN A 36 -9.28 -13.92 -7.86
CA GLN A 36 -8.47 -15.13 -8.08
C GLN A 36 -7.05 -14.82 -8.54
N ASN A 37 -6.86 -13.68 -9.21
CA ASN A 37 -5.56 -13.22 -9.69
C ASN A 37 -4.84 -12.27 -8.71
N VAL A 38 -5.46 -11.92 -7.58
CA VAL A 38 -4.79 -11.16 -6.53
C VAL A 38 -3.83 -12.07 -5.76
N ASN A 39 -2.58 -11.64 -5.64
CA ASN A 39 -1.60 -12.34 -4.82
C ASN A 39 -2.11 -12.44 -3.37
N ARG A 40 -2.44 -13.65 -2.93
CA ARG A 40 -2.98 -13.90 -1.58
C ARG A 40 -1.90 -14.05 -0.51
N ASN A 41 -0.63 -13.83 -0.87
CA ASN A 41 0.48 -13.92 0.09
C ASN A 41 0.51 -12.73 1.05
N SER A 42 -0.28 -11.69 0.80
CA SER A 42 -0.42 -10.55 1.69
C SER A 42 -1.84 -9.99 1.68
N SER A 43 -2.21 -9.31 2.78
CA SER A 43 -3.41 -8.47 2.87
C SER A 43 -2.96 -7.03 3.04
N PRO A 44 -2.72 -6.27 1.94
CA PRO A 44 -2.14 -4.93 2.01
C PRO A 44 -2.91 -3.95 2.89
N SER A 45 -4.24 -4.07 2.96
CA SER A 45 -5.08 -3.23 3.83
C SER A 45 -4.85 -3.46 5.32
N ASP A 46 -4.44 -4.67 5.70
CA ASP A 46 -4.24 -5.10 7.10
C ASP A 46 -2.78 -5.08 7.53
N LEU A 47 -1.87 -4.66 6.62
CA LEU A 47 -0.46 -4.52 6.94
C LEU A 47 -0.24 -3.44 7.99
N LYS A 48 0.61 -3.74 8.96
CA LYS A 48 1.07 -2.81 9.99
C LYS A 48 2.56 -2.93 10.18
N ILE A 49 3.23 -1.81 10.28
CA ILE A 49 4.65 -1.76 10.63
C ILE A 49 4.80 -2.23 12.09
N THR A 50 5.59 -3.27 12.31
CA THR A 50 5.86 -3.84 13.65
C THR A 50 7.24 -3.47 14.17
N ASP A 51 8.20 -3.25 13.27
CA ASP A 51 9.57 -2.89 13.66
C ASP A 51 10.27 -2.05 12.59
N LEU A 52 11.27 -1.28 13.01
CA LEU A 52 12.27 -0.64 12.17
C LEU A 52 13.64 -0.95 12.76
N ARG A 53 14.51 -1.51 11.95
CA ARG A 53 15.88 -1.85 12.31
C ARG A 53 16.87 -1.16 11.40
N VAL A 54 18.06 -0.93 11.92
CA VAL A 54 19.15 -0.34 11.15
C VAL A 54 20.40 -1.20 11.32
N ALA A 55 21.07 -1.49 10.20
CA ALA A 55 22.38 -2.13 10.17
C ALA A 55 23.33 -1.27 9.38
N THR A 56 24.61 -1.27 9.74
CA THR A 56 25.65 -0.58 8.98
C THR A 56 26.50 -1.62 8.27
N LEU A 57 26.58 -1.55 6.95
CA LEU A 57 27.35 -2.47 6.12
C LEU A 57 28.58 -1.81 5.52
N GLY A 58 29.65 -2.58 5.43
CA GLY A 58 30.81 -2.32 4.59
C GLY A 58 31.69 -1.14 4.96
N SER A 59 32.65 -0.89 4.08
CA SER A 59 33.52 0.27 4.07
C SER A 59 33.51 0.85 2.65
N PRO A 60 33.03 2.07 2.41
CA PRO A 60 32.48 3.04 3.39
C PRO A 60 31.19 2.56 4.07
N ARG A 61 30.93 3.09 5.24
CA ARG A 61 29.76 2.73 6.06
C ARG A 61 28.48 3.14 5.36
N ARG A 62 27.63 2.15 5.04
CA ARG A 62 26.29 2.34 4.45
C ARG A 62 25.23 1.86 5.43
N PRO A 63 24.48 2.76 6.05
CA PRO A 63 23.39 2.37 6.93
C PRO A 63 22.19 1.89 6.09
N LEU A 64 21.76 0.66 6.34
CA LEU A 64 20.54 0.10 5.78
C LEU A 64 19.42 0.14 6.80
N ILE A 65 18.22 0.45 6.32
CA ILE A 65 16.96 0.35 7.07
C ILE A 65 16.25 -0.91 6.62
N ARG A 66 15.67 -1.61 7.60
CA ARG A 66 14.68 -2.65 7.38
C ARG A 66 13.42 -2.32 8.17
N ILE A 67 12.27 -2.36 7.49
CA ILE A 67 10.96 -2.23 8.10
C ILE A 67 10.30 -3.60 8.08
N ASP A 68 9.87 -4.07 9.23
CA ASP A 68 9.15 -5.36 9.39
C ASP A 68 7.66 -5.12 9.57
N THR A 69 6.85 -6.09 9.15
CA THR A 69 5.38 -6.04 9.25
C THR A 69 4.80 -7.23 9.99
N ASN A 70 3.54 -7.10 10.39
CA ASN A 70 2.75 -8.17 11.03
C ASN A 70 2.50 -9.39 10.14
N GLN A 71 2.75 -9.30 8.83
CA GLN A 71 2.56 -10.41 7.89
C GLN A 71 3.89 -11.01 7.40
N GLY A 72 5.01 -10.65 8.03
CA GLY A 72 6.33 -11.20 7.70
C GLY A 72 6.97 -10.61 6.44
N ILE A 73 6.31 -9.68 5.75
CA ILE A 73 6.89 -8.93 4.63
C ILE A 73 7.81 -7.85 5.20
N SER A 74 8.99 -7.70 4.63
CA SER A 74 9.96 -6.67 5.03
C SER A 74 10.40 -5.83 3.84
N GLY A 75 10.54 -4.53 4.06
CA GLY A 75 11.09 -3.59 3.09
C GLY A 75 12.45 -3.06 3.49
N TYR A 76 13.27 -2.71 2.51
CA TYR A 76 14.64 -2.26 2.70
C TYR A 76 14.88 -0.90 2.04
N GLY A 77 15.67 -0.07 2.71
CA GLY A 77 16.10 1.22 2.19
C GLY A 77 17.50 1.56 2.68
N GLU A 78 18.18 2.44 1.97
CA GLU A 78 19.53 2.91 2.34
C GLU A 78 19.43 4.34 2.87
N VAL A 79 20.06 4.59 4.01
CA VAL A 79 20.25 5.95 4.52
C VAL A 79 21.40 6.58 3.73
N ARG A 80 21.17 7.77 3.21
CA ARG A 80 22.17 8.52 2.46
C ARG A 80 23.49 8.65 3.24
N ASP A 81 24.60 8.77 2.49
CA ASP A 81 25.95 8.97 2.97
C ASP A 81 26.01 9.94 4.17
N ALA A 82 26.72 9.52 5.21
CA ALA A 82 26.86 10.24 6.47
C ALA A 82 25.56 10.38 7.31
N GLY A 83 24.45 9.76 6.91
CA GLY A 83 23.26 9.70 7.74
C GLY A 83 23.51 8.90 9.02
N SER A 84 22.96 9.36 10.15
CA SER A 84 23.10 8.68 11.42
C SER A 84 22.09 7.53 11.56
N PRO A 85 22.54 6.26 11.76
CA PRO A 85 21.63 5.15 12.05
C PRO A 85 20.73 5.39 13.27
N ARG A 86 21.26 6.10 14.28
CA ARG A 86 20.49 6.43 15.50
C ARG A 86 19.34 7.37 15.20
N TYR A 87 19.54 8.30 14.26
CA TYR A 87 18.48 9.22 13.87
C TYR A 87 17.39 8.50 13.07
N ALA A 88 17.75 7.58 12.20
CA ALA A 88 16.76 6.74 11.52
C ALA A 88 15.94 5.91 12.52
N LEU A 89 16.58 5.36 13.57
CA LEU A 89 15.85 4.65 14.63
C LEU A 89 14.88 5.54 15.42
N PHE A 90 15.15 6.83 15.54
CA PHE A 90 14.19 7.76 16.15
C PHE A 90 12.85 7.79 15.40
N LEU A 91 12.89 7.66 14.07
CA LEU A 91 11.68 7.65 13.24
C LEU A 91 10.77 6.44 13.52
N LYS A 92 11.31 5.36 14.08
CA LYS A 92 10.55 4.16 14.46
C LYS A 92 9.31 4.50 15.27
N SER A 93 9.44 5.33 16.30
CA SER A 93 8.31 5.70 17.16
C SER A 93 7.19 6.44 16.43
N LYS A 94 7.46 6.98 15.24
CA LYS A 94 6.50 7.74 14.43
C LYS A 94 5.75 6.90 13.41
N ILE A 95 6.28 5.72 13.09
CA ILE A 95 5.74 4.89 12.01
C ILE A 95 5.15 3.56 12.49
N LEU A 96 5.48 3.12 13.70
CA LEU A 96 4.93 1.86 14.26
C LEU A 96 3.39 1.87 14.24
N GLY A 97 2.81 0.74 13.82
CA GLY A 97 1.36 0.53 13.73
C GLY A 97 0.71 1.14 12.49
N LEU A 98 1.42 1.98 11.72
CA LEU A 98 0.90 2.53 10.47
C LEU A 98 0.90 1.47 9.37
N ASN A 99 0.03 1.65 8.38
CA ASN A 99 0.02 0.80 7.20
C ASN A 99 1.12 1.25 6.22
N PRO A 100 2.12 0.40 5.92
CA PRO A 100 3.25 0.77 5.06
C PRO A 100 2.87 0.95 3.59
N CYS A 101 1.74 0.37 3.13
CA CYS A 101 1.26 0.57 1.76
C CYS A 101 0.72 1.99 1.53
N ASN A 102 0.40 2.71 2.60
CA ASN A 102 0.06 4.13 2.52
C ASN A 102 1.32 4.99 2.66
N VAL A 103 2.23 4.85 1.68
CA VAL A 103 3.58 5.44 1.71
C VAL A 103 3.53 6.94 1.97
N GLU A 104 2.64 7.67 1.27
CA GLU A 104 2.54 9.12 1.42
C GLU A 104 2.11 9.54 2.83
N MET A 105 1.18 8.82 3.44
CA MET A 105 0.74 9.11 4.81
C MET A 105 1.87 8.90 5.82
N VAL A 106 2.60 7.78 5.69
CA VAL A 106 3.75 7.48 6.56
C VAL A 106 4.85 8.52 6.33
N PHE A 107 5.13 8.88 5.08
CA PHE A 107 6.11 9.91 4.74
C PHE A 107 5.73 11.27 5.34
N LYS A 108 4.45 11.67 5.28
CA LYS A 108 3.98 12.91 5.92
C LYS A 108 4.24 12.96 7.42
N ALA A 109 4.18 11.83 8.11
CA ALA A 109 4.44 11.75 9.55
C ALA A 109 5.92 12.00 9.90
N ILE A 110 6.84 11.70 8.97
CA ILE A 110 8.28 11.78 9.23
C ILE A 110 9.02 12.89 8.46
N LYS A 111 8.46 13.45 7.40
CA LYS A 111 9.14 14.40 6.49
C LYS A 111 9.74 15.61 7.18
N GLN A 112 9.13 16.07 8.27
CA GLN A 112 9.62 17.22 9.06
C GLN A 112 11.01 16.97 9.66
N PHE A 113 11.39 15.72 9.87
CA PHE A 113 12.69 15.34 10.42
C PHE A 113 13.79 15.25 9.37
N GLY A 114 13.46 15.39 8.09
CA GLY A 114 14.40 15.31 6.97
C GLY A 114 15.10 16.62 6.61
N GLY A 115 14.78 17.72 7.28
CA GLY A 115 15.30 19.05 6.96
C GLY A 115 14.80 19.56 5.59
N HIS A 116 15.46 20.60 5.06
CA HIS A 116 15.05 21.26 3.80
C HIS A 116 15.11 20.32 2.59
N GLY A 117 16.13 19.45 2.51
CA GLY A 117 16.28 18.49 1.41
C GLY A 117 15.46 17.21 1.60
N ARG A 118 14.72 17.07 2.70
CA ARG A 118 13.94 15.86 3.07
C ARG A 118 14.74 14.55 3.03
N GLN A 119 16.07 14.64 3.00
CA GLN A 119 17.01 13.51 2.88
C GLN A 119 17.74 13.22 4.18
N GLY A 120 17.74 14.16 5.11
CA GLY A 120 18.39 14.00 6.39
C GLY A 120 17.70 12.96 7.28
N GLY A 121 18.39 12.53 8.32
CA GLY A 121 17.81 11.73 9.38
C GLY A 121 17.22 10.37 8.99
N GLY A 122 17.54 9.87 7.80
CA GLY A 122 17.03 8.58 7.32
C GLY A 122 15.61 8.62 6.75
N VAL A 123 14.99 9.79 6.60
CA VAL A 123 13.61 9.93 6.09
C VAL A 123 13.46 9.33 4.69
N SER A 124 14.36 9.65 3.76
CA SER A 124 14.35 9.05 2.41
C SER A 124 14.65 7.55 2.43
N GLY A 125 15.52 7.08 3.33
CA GLY A 125 15.77 5.65 3.50
C GLY A 125 14.54 4.90 4.00
N VAL A 126 13.76 5.49 4.90
CA VAL A 126 12.46 4.94 5.33
C VAL A 126 11.48 4.93 4.17
N GLU A 127 11.39 6.01 3.40
CA GLU A 127 10.51 6.08 2.23
C GLU A 127 10.84 5.00 1.19
N MET A 128 12.13 4.79 0.88
CA MET A 128 12.59 3.72 0.00
C MET A 128 12.15 2.34 0.52
N ALA A 129 12.31 2.10 1.82
CA ALA A 129 11.90 0.85 2.45
C ALA A 129 10.37 0.64 2.39
N LEU A 130 9.58 1.72 2.49
CA LEU A 130 8.13 1.65 2.33
C LEU A 130 7.72 1.31 0.90
N TRP A 131 8.37 1.91 -0.11
CA TRP A 131 8.10 1.57 -1.52
C TRP A 131 8.49 0.13 -1.85
N ASP A 132 9.64 -0.35 -1.37
CA ASP A 132 10.05 -1.76 -1.51
C ASP A 132 9.02 -2.71 -0.87
N LEU A 133 8.53 -2.35 0.32
CA LEU A 133 7.54 -3.13 1.04
C LEU A 133 6.19 -3.12 0.32
N ALA A 134 5.73 -1.96 -0.15
CA ALA A 134 4.48 -1.84 -0.90
C ALA A 134 4.54 -2.65 -2.20
N GLY A 135 5.65 -2.57 -2.95
CA GLY A 135 5.86 -3.38 -4.15
C GLY A 135 5.74 -4.87 -3.88
N LYS A 136 6.34 -5.35 -2.80
CA LYS A 136 6.24 -6.76 -2.36
C LYS A 136 4.83 -7.13 -1.91
N ALA A 137 4.13 -6.23 -1.22
CA ALA A 137 2.78 -6.49 -0.74
C ALA A 137 1.77 -6.59 -1.88
N TYR A 138 1.93 -5.78 -2.92
CA TYR A 138 1.07 -5.79 -4.11
C TYR A 138 1.56 -6.74 -5.21
N ASP A 139 2.75 -7.34 -5.06
CA ASP A 139 3.43 -8.15 -6.09
C ASP A 139 3.66 -7.36 -7.40
N VAL A 140 4.02 -6.09 -7.26
CA VAL A 140 4.26 -5.17 -8.37
C VAL A 140 5.63 -4.52 -8.22
N PRO A 141 6.48 -4.51 -9.26
CA PRO A 141 7.74 -3.77 -9.23
C PRO A 141 7.53 -2.29 -8.95
N VAL A 142 8.39 -1.71 -8.10
CA VAL A 142 8.26 -0.30 -7.67
C VAL A 142 8.22 0.68 -8.85
N TYR A 143 9.01 0.43 -9.91
CA TYR A 143 9.00 1.31 -11.09
C TYR A 143 7.64 1.37 -11.80
N GLN A 144 6.84 0.30 -11.73
CA GLN A 144 5.48 0.31 -12.26
C GLN A 144 4.49 1.05 -11.38
N MET A 145 4.75 1.11 -10.07
CA MET A 145 3.92 1.86 -9.13
C MET A 145 4.17 3.37 -9.21
N LEU A 146 5.36 3.76 -9.62
CA LEU A 146 5.76 5.17 -9.70
C LEU A 146 5.47 5.82 -11.07
N GLY A 147 5.17 5.02 -12.09
CA GLY A 147 4.86 5.47 -13.46
C GLY A 147 6.06 5.52 -14.38
#